data_6c357bd47cc8bf1c9bf67b5c2005d72e
#
_entry.id   6c357bd47cc8bf1c9bf67b5c2005d72e
#
_cell.length_a   1.000
_cell.length_b   1.000
_cell.length_c   1.000
_cell.angle_alpha   90.00
_cell.angle_beta   90.00
_cell.angle_gamma   90.00
#
_symmetry.space_group_name_H-M   'P 1'
#
loop_
_entity.id
_entity.type
_entity.pdbx_description
1 polymer ?
#
loop_
_entity_poly.entity_id
_entity_poly.type
_entity_poly.pdbx_seq_one_letter_code
_entity_poly.pdbx_strand_id
1 'polypeptide(L)'
;MRVALTAVALLVSGAPAQATDITGLWATGSEGGRVQIYRCGQALCGRVVDAARLRANPDLRDVRNSDPKLRQRRLKGLVVLNGFTGGPGEWKGGPVYDPETGDGARSGYLKLLPDGKLELKGCVAVFCRTKIWTRVR
;
A
#
# COMPACT_ATOMS: atom_id res chain seq x y z
N MET A 1 -44.91 5.22 50.55
CA MET A 1 -43.80 4.39 50.06
C MET A 1 -43.40 4.90 48.69
N ARG A 2 -42.26 5.56 48.56
CA ARG A 2 -41.76 6.07 47.29
C ARG A 2 -40.63 5.15 46.90
N VAL A 3 -40.79 4.42 45.79
CA VAL A 3 -39.77 3.59 45.23
C VAL A 3 -38.94 4.46 44.27
N ALA A 4 -37.68 4.70 44.62
CA ALA A 4 -36.74 5.37 43.75
C ALA A 4 -36.14 4.35 42.77
N LEU A 5 -36.45 4.49 41.47
CA LEU A 5 -35.79 3.76 40.42
C LEU A 5 -34.45 4.46 40.09
N THR A 6 -33.37 3.84 40.51
CA THR A 6 -32.01 4.22 40.08
C THR A 6 -31.76 3.63 38.68
N ALA A 7 -31.72 4.52 37.69
CA ALA A 7 -31.30 4.16 36.34
C ALA A 7 -29.76 3.98 36.31
N VAL A 8 -29.30 2.77 36.13
CA VAL A 8 -27.87 2.47 35.87
C VAL A 8 -27.59 2.78 34.41
N ALA A 9 -26.87 3.86 34.16
CA ALA A 9 -26.38 4.18 32.83
C ALA A 9 -25.17 3.24 32.52
N LEU A 10 -25.36 2.30 31.63
CA LEU A 10 -24.28 1.48 31.07
C LEU A 10 -23.46 2.34 30.09
N LEU A 11 -22.28 2.76 30.52
CA LEU A 11 -21.29 3.36 29.65
C LEU A 11 -20.71 2.25 28.73
N VAL A 12 -21.18 2.21 27.50
CA VAL A 12 -20.60 1.38 26.48
C VAL A 12 -19.30 2.05 26.03
N SER A 13 -18.17 1.60 26.55
CA SER A 13 -16.85 2.00 26.07
C SER A 13 -16.61 1.33 24.71
N GLY A 14 -16.91 2.05 23.64
CA GLY A 14 -16.57 1.61 22.29
C GLY A 14 -15.05 1.61 22.13
N ALA A 15 -14.44 0.44 21.87
CA ALA A 15 -13.04 0.39 21.45
C ALA A 15 -12.89 1.12 20.10
N PRO A 16 -11.80 1.92 19.89
CA PRO A 16 -11.59 2.55 18.60
C PRO A 16 -11.43 1.46 17.53
N ALA A 17 -12.23 1.55 16.47
CA ALA A 17 -12.13 0.65 15.34
C ALA A 17 -10.74 0.81 14.71
N GLN A 18 -9.98 -0.28 14.56
CA GLN A 18 -8.72 -0.28 13.81
C GLN A 18 -9.03 0.01 12.35
N ALA A 19 -8.25 0.92 11.72
CA ALA A 19 -8.40 1.22 10.31
C ALA A 19 -8.08 -0.03 9.49
N THR A 20 -9.09 -0.59 8.81
CA THR A 20 -8.95 -1.74 7.89
C THR A 20 -8.73 -1.29 6.44
N ASP A 21 -8.91 0.01 6.17
CA ASP A 21 -8.68 0.61 4.86
C ASP A 21 -7.19 0.88 4.66
N ILE A 22 -6.63 0.34 3.58
CA ILE A 22 -5.22 0.55 3.23
C ILE A 22 -5.00 1.71 2.26
N THR A 23 -6.03 2.44 1.87
CA THR A 23 -5.84 3.68 1.09
C THR A 23 -5.04 4.70 1.89
N GLY A 24 -4.22 5.48 1.19
CA GLY A 24 -3.37 6.48 1.82
C GLY A 24 -1.90 6.31 1.48
N LEU A 25 -1.04 6.92 2.28
CA LEU A 25 0.38 7.04 2.00
C LEU A 25 1.18 6.02 2.80
N TRP A 26 2.09 5.33 2.10
CA TRP A 26 2.93 4.28 2.65
C TRP A 26 4.40 4.55 2.36
N ALA A 27 5.25 4.42 3.38
CA ALA A 27 6.69 4.43 3.24
C ALA A 27 7.19 3.04 2.86
N THR A 28 7.97 2.94 1.79
CA THR A 28 8.44 1.66 1.25
C THR A 28 9.69 1.12 1.95
N GLY A 29 10.30 1.92 2.83
CA GLY A 29 11.45 1.54 3.63
C GLY A 29 12.80 1.71 2.95
N SER A 30 12.84 1.95 1.65
CA SER A 30 14.09 2.16 0.94
C SER A 30 14.10 3.49 0.17
N GLU A 31 15.26 4.15 0.17
CA GLU A 31 15.52 5.42 -0.53
C GLU A 31 14.45 6.52 -0.26
N GLY A 32 13.80 6.49 0.91
CA GLY A 32 12.75 7.44 1.26
C GLY A 32 11.51 7.35 0.37
N GLY A 33 11.30 6.21 -0.27
CA GLY A 33 10.19 5.98 -1.19
C GLY A 33 8.84 6.05 -0.49
N ARG A 34 7.87 6.66 -1.18
CA ARG A 34 6.47 6.73 -0.74
C ARG A 34 5.54 6.37 -1.88
N VAL A 35 4.59 5.52 -1.56
CA VAL A 35 3.55 5.06 -2.49
C VAL A 35 2.20 5.45 -1.92
N GLN A 36 1.36 6.05 -2.74
CA GLN A 36 -0.03 6.29 -2.41
C GLN A 36 -0.88 5.13 -2.93
N ILE A 37 -1.59 4.46 -2.03
CA ILE A 37 -2.62 3.49 -2.39
C ILE A 37 -3.94 4.24 -2.52
N TYR A 38 -4.63 4.02 -3.62
CA TYR A 38 -5.88 4.71 -3.96
C TYR A 38 -6.84 3.76 -4.67
N ARG A 39 -8.10 4.14 -4.71
CA ARG A 39 -9.11 3.38 -5.44
C ARG A 39 -8.99 3.66 -6.94
N CYS A 40 -8.88 2.59 -7.73
CA CYS A 40 -8.88 2.63 -9.19
C CYS A 40 -10.04 1.76 -9.69
N GLY A 41 -11.20 2.38 -9.84
CA GLY A 41 -12.46 1.64 -10.07
C GLY A 41 -12.85 0.86 -8.82
N GLN A 42 -13.14 -0.43 -8.97
CA GLN A 42 -13.50 -1.33 -7.87
C GLN A 42 -12.27 -1.97 -7.18
N ALA A 43 -11.09 -1.66 -7.67
CA ALA A 43 -9.83 -2.20 -7.19
C ALA A 43 -9.01 -1.14 -6.46
N LEU A 44 -7.86 -1.56 -5.91
CA LEU A 44 -6.84 -0.68 -5.37
C LEU A 44 -5.62 -0.67 -6.28
N CYS A 45 -5.06 0.51 -6.45
CA CYS A 45 -3.80 0.75 -7.14
C CYS A 45 -2.83 1.50 -6.22
N GLY A 46 -1.56 1.46 -6.55
CA GLY A 46 -0.53 2.23 -5.85
C GLY A 46 0.35 2.97 -6.84
N ARG A 47 0.67 4.23 -6.55
CA ARG A 47 1.54 5.06 -7.39
C ARG A 47 2.66 5.68 -6.57
N VAL A 48 3.83 5.81 -7.19
CA VAL A 48 4.97 6.49 -6.61
C VAL A 48 4.66 7.98 -6.47
N VAL A 49 4.79 8.52 -5.27
CA VAL A 49 4.56 9.95 -5.03
C VAL A 49 5.81 10.68 -4.53
N ASP A 50 6.74 9.96 -3.91
CA ASP A 50 7.98 10.55 -3.40
C ASP A 50 9.10 9.53 -3.32
N ALA A 51 10.34 9.99 -3.39
CA ALA A 51 11.58 9.28 -3.11
C ALA A 51 12.72 10.29 -3.03
N ALA A 52 13.82 9.95 -2.35
CA ALA A 52 14.98 10.84 -2.28
C ALA A 52 15.50 11.24 -3.67
N ARG A 53 15.55 10.27 -4.59
CA ARG A 53 15.96 10.50 -5.97
C ARG A 53 15.00 11.44 -6.73
N LEU A 54 13.71 11.37 -6.46
CA LEU A 54 12.71 12.25 -7.07
C LEU A 54 12.78 13.67 -6.53
N ARG A 55 13.11 13.83 -5.26
CA ARG A 55 13.34 15.17 -4.69
C ARG A 55 14.57 15.84 -5.32
N ALA A 56 15.61 15.06 -5.63
CA ALA A 56 16.80 15.54 -6.31
C ALA A 56 16.55 15.81 -7.81
N ASN A 57 15.73 15.00 -8.46
CA ASN A 57 15.37 15.13 -9.87
C ASN A 57 13.90 14.72 -10.10
N PRO A 58 12.95 15.67 -10.09
CA PRO A 58 11.54 15.39 -10.34
C PRO A 58 11.23 14.78 -11.71
N ASP A 59 12.12 14.97 -12.68
CA ASP A 59 11.98 14.43 -14.04
C ASP A 59 12.60 13.06 -14.23
N LEU A 60 13.02 12.43 -13.14
CA LEU A 60 13.64 11.11 -13.17
C LEU A 60 12.74 10.09 -13.89
N ARG A 61 13.36 9.35 -14.79
CA ARG A 61 12.70 8.30 -15.59
C ARG A 61 12.96 6.92 -15.00
N ASP A 62 12.19 5.96 -15.47
CA ASP A 62 12.25 4.55 -15.06
C ASP A 62 13.43 3.81 -15.74
N VAL A 63 14.63 4.36 -15.59
CA VAL A 63 15.83 3.91 -16.31
C VAL A 63 16.31 2.51 -15.92
N ARG A 64 15.88 2.02 -14.76
CA ARG A 64 16.22 0.67 -14.27
C ARG A 64 15.26 -0.41 -14.77
N ASN A 65 14.19 -0.04 -15.48
CA ASN A 65 13.24 -1.01 -15.98
C ASN A 65 13.94 -2.05 -16.87
N SER A 66 13.67 -3.33 -16.63
CA SER A 66 14.22 -4.43 -17.44
C SER A 66 13.74 -4.38 -18.89
N ASP A 67 12.55 -3.82 -19.14
CA ASP A 67 12.06 -3.56 -20.50
C ASP A 67 12.55 -2.18 -20.99
N PRO A 68 13.43 -2.14 -22.03
CA PRO A 68 13.93 -0.88 -22.57
C PRO A 68 12.84 0.07 -23.06
N LYS A 69 11.70 -0.46 -23.51
CA LYS A 69 10.56 0.34 -24.01
C LYS A 69 9.88 1.16 -22.93
N LEU A 70 10.04 0.77 -21.65
CA LEU A 70 9.40 1.42 -20.52
C LEU A 70 10.33 2.38 -19.77
N ARG A 71 11.61 2.48 -20.14
CA ARG A 71 12.61 3.31 -19.45
C ARG A 71 12.37 4.81 -19.56
N GLN A 72 11.56 5.25 -20.52
CA GLN A 72 11.22 6.66 -20.71
C GLN A 72 10.07 7.14 -19.84
N ARG A 73 9.37 6.24 -19.14
CA ARG A 73 8.29 6.62 -18.23
C ARG A 73 8.83 7.44 -17.06
N ARG A 74 8.04 8.41 -16.63
CA ARG A 74 8.36 9.17 -15.42
C ARG A 74 8.13 8.31 -14.18
N LEU A 75 9.03 8.38 -13.20
CA LEU A 75 8.85 7.69 -11.92
C LEU A 75 7.78 8.33 -11.06
N LYS A 76 7.70 9.67 -11.04
CA LYS A 76 6.66 10.36 -10.28
C LYS A 76 5.30 10.05 -10.87
N GLY A 77 4.41 9.50 -10.06
CA GLY A 77 3.08 9.08 -10.48
C GLY A 77 3.00 7.70 -11.13
N LEU A 78 4.14 7.00 -11.26
CA LEU A 78 4.17 5.66 -11.85
C LEU A 78 3.35 4.68 -11.01
N VAL A 79 2.43 3.97 -11.66
CA VAL A 79 1.64 2.91 -11.03
C VAL A 79 2.54 1.69 -10.81
N VAL A 80 2.73 1.31 -9.56
CA VAL A 80 3.58 0.19 -9.14
C VAL A 80 2.78 -0.97 -8.56
N LEU A 81 1.55 -0.72 -8.15
CA LEU A 81 0.57 -1.73 -7.77
C LEU A 81 -0.67 -1.53 -8.61
N ASN A 82 -1.17 -2.58 -9.25
CA ASN A 82 -2.33 -2.45 -10.12
C ASN A 82 -3.38 -3.53 -9.85
N GLY A 83 -4.63 -3.12 -9.74
CA GLY A 83 -5.76 -4.02 -9.76
C GLY A 83 -5.88 -4.97 -8.56
N PHE A 84 -5.61 -4.51 -7.36
CA PHE A 84 -5.76 -5.32 -6.15
C PHE A 84 -7.20 -5.32 -5.66
N THR A 85 -7.76 -6.51 -5.48
CA THR A 85 -9.12 -6.72 -5.00
C THR A 85 -9.14 -7.62 -3.76
N GLY A 86 -10.19 -7.50 -2.95
CA GLY A 86 -10.36 -8.26 -1.73
C GLY A 86 -10.64 -7.38 -0.53
N GLY A 87 -10.08 -7.74 0.62
CA GLY A 87 -10.35 -7.11 1.91
C GLY A 87 -11.53 -7.73 2.63
N PRO A 88 -11.69 -7.40 3.94
CA PRO A 88 -10.69 -6.68 4.70
C PRO A 88 -9.46 -7.55 5.01
N GLY A 89 -8.31 -6.92 5.19
CA GLY A 89 -7.08 -7.54 5.67
C GLY A 89 -6.16 -8.12 4.60
N GLU A 90 -6.69 -8.69 3.53
CA GLU A 90 -5.89 -9.27 2.44
C GLU A 90 -6.47 -8.89 1.08
N TRP A 91 -5.57 -8.58 0.14
CA TRP A 91 -5.92 -8.23 -1.25
C TRP A 91 -5.01 -8.99 -2.21
N LYS A 92 -5.54 -9.32 -3.37
CA LYS A 92 -4.80 -9.99 -4.45
C LYS A 92 -4.94 -9.18 -5.73
N GLY A 93 -3.90 -9.15 -6.50
CA GLY A 93 -3.91 -8.46 -7.78
C GLY A 93 -2.54 -8.47 -8.45
N GLY A 94 -2.29 -7.48 -9.23
CA GLY A 94 -1.05 -7.30 -9.97
C GLY A 94 -1.33 -6.68 -11.32
N PRO A 95 -0.27 -6.31 -12.04
CA PRO A 95 1.13 -6.51 -11.68
C PRO A 95 1.63 -5.65 -10.51
N VAL A 96 2.75 -6.06 -9.97
CA VAL A 96 3.57 -5.33 -9.00
C VAL A 96 4.88 -4.96 -9.69
N TYR A 97 5.35 -3.74 -9.47
CA TYR A 97 6.61 -3.27 -10.05
C TYR A 97 7.47 -2.56 -9.01
N ASP A 98 8.77 -2.85 -9.04
CA ASP A 98 9.76 -2.19 -8.20
C ASP A 98 10.72 -1.34 -9.06
N PRO A 99 10.57 -0.03 -9.06
CA PRO A 99 11.42 0.84 -9.87
C PRO A 99 12.87 0.93 -9.38
N GLU A 100 13.17 0.49 -8.16
CA GLU A 100 14.54 0.47 -7.63
C GLU A 100 15.36 -0.67 -8.24
N THR A 101 14.75 -1.82 -8.46
CA THR A 101 15.39 -2.98 -9.08
C THR A 101 15.12 -3.07 -10.58
N GLY A 102 14.05 -2.45 -11.05
CA GLY A 102 13.59 -2.57 -12.44
C GLY A 102 12.81 -3.84 -12.73
N ASP A 103 12.51 -4.63 -11.71
CA ASP A 103 11.83 -5.92 -11.81
C ASP A 103 10.37 -5.81 -11.35
N GLY A 104 9.55 -6.71 -11.87
CA GLY A 104 8.16 -6.81 -11.49
C GLY A 104 7.68 -8.25 -11.36
N ALA A 105 6.46 -8.39 -10.85
CA ALA A 105 5.75 -9.65 -10.74
C ALA A 105 4.35 -9.49 -11.33
N ARG A 106 3.83 -10.53 -11.99
CA ARG A 106 2.49 -10.51 -12.59
C ARG A 106 1.38 -10.54 -11.55
N SER A 107 1.66 -11.15 -10.40
CA SER A 107 0.71 -11.27 -9.30
C SER A 107 1.34 -10.85 -7.98
N GLY A 108 0.50 -10.37 -7.09
CA GLY A 108 0.91 -9.94 -5.78
C GLY A 108 -0.19 -10.07 -4.75
N TYR A 109 0.21 -9.94 -3.51
CA TYR A 109 -0.65 -9.99 -2.33
C TYR A 109 -0.33 -8.80 -1.44
N LEU A 110 -1.35 -8.18 -0.90
CA LEU A 110 -1.24 -7.19 0.16
C LEU A 110 -1.89 -7.76 1.41
N LYS A 111 -1.24 -7.61 2.55
CA LYS A 111 -1.78 -8.05 3.83
C LYS A 111 -1.55 -6.97 4.88
N LEU A 112 -2.64 -6.52 5.49
CA LEU A 112 -2.57 -5.62 6.63
C LEU A 112 -2.22 -6.43 7.87
N LEU A 113 -1.07 -6.14 8.46
CA LEU A 113 -0.58 -6.83 9.64
C LEU A 113 -1.22 -6.28 10.91
N PRO A 114 -1.23 -7.05 12.02
CA PRO A 114 -1.84 -6.62 13.29
C PRO A 114 -1.24 -5.33 13.86
N ASP A 115 0.03 -5.03 13.56
CA ASP A 115 0.72 -3.81 13.99
C ASP A 115 0.45 -2.59 13.08
N GLY A 116 -0.41 -2.74 12.07
CA GLY A 116 -0.78 -1.70 11.12
C GLY A 116 0.19 -1.54 9.94
N LYS A 117 1.25 -2.33 9.86
CA LYS A 117 2.13 -2.38 8.69
C LYS A 117 1.47 -3.13 7.54
N LEU A 118 1.93 -2.87 6.34
CA LEU A 118 1.45 -3.53 5.13
C LEU A 118 2.53 -4.45 4.58
N GLU A 119 2.22 -5.74 4.52
CA GLU A 119 3.07 -6.72 3.85
C GLU A 119 2.70 -6.76 2.36
N LEU A 120 3.68 -6.55 1.51
CA LEU A 120 3.56 -6.70 0.06
C LEU A 120 4.36 -7.92 -0.38
N LYS A 121 3.70 -8.84 -1.06
CA LYS A 121 4.33 -10.02 -1.67
C LYS A 121 4.12 -10.00 -3.18
N GLY A 122 5.21 -10.05 -3.93
CA GLY A 122 5.19 -10.21 -5.38
C GLY A 122 5.75 -11.57 -5.76
N CYS A 123 5.06 -12.31 -6.64
CA CYS A 123 5.43 -13.66 -7.03
C CYS A 123 5.65 -13.78 -8.53
N VAL A 124 6.76 -14.44 -8.91
CA VAL A 124 7.04 -14.91 -10.27
C VAL A 124 7.15 -16.42 -10.19
N ALA A 125 6.18 -17.13 -10.79
CA ALA A 125 6.01 -18.58 -10.61
C ALA A 125 5.93 -18.93 -9.11
N VAL A 126 6.82 -19.80 -8.61
CA VAL A 126 6.89 -20.21 -7.20
C VAL A 126 7.78 -19.32 -6.34
N PHE A 127 8.47 -18.35 -6.94
CA PHE A 127 9.38 -17.45 -6.24
C PHE A 127 8.67 -16.16 -5.86
N CYS A 128 8.64 -15.86 -4.56
CA CYS A 128 8.02 -14.66 -4.03
C CYS A 128 9.05 -13.81 -3.29
N ARG A 129 8.88 -12.49 -3.40
CA ARG A 129 9.61 -11.50 -2.60
C ARG A 129 8.62 -10.74 -1.74
N THR A 130 8.98 -10.52 -0.50
CA THR A 130 8.14 -9.82 0.48
C THR A 130 8.81 -8.53 0.93
N LYS A 131 8.03 -7.46 1.00
CA LYS A 131 8.42 -6.17 1.57
C LYS A 131 7.40 -5.73 2.61
N ILE A 132 7.86 -4.97 3.59
CA ILE A 132 7.02 -4.39 4.63
C ILE A 132 7.02 -2.89 4.46
N TRP A 133 5.82 -2.32 4.34
CA TRP A 133 5.61 -0.88 4.27
C TRP A 133 5.00 -0.37 5.55
N THR A 134 5.36 0.85 5.92
CA THR A 134 4.81 1.53 7.10
C THR A 134 3.90 2.66 6.67
N ARG A 135 2.78 2.82 7.39
CA ARG A 135 1.85 3.92 7.10
C ARG A 135 2.49 5.27 7.44
N VAL A 136 2.38 6.20 6.52
CA VAL A 136 2.77 7.60 6.76
C VAL A 136 1.55 8.36 7.29
N ARG A 137 1.76 9.02 8.41
CA ARG A 137 0.72 9.83 9.06
C ARG A 137 0.95 11.31 8.78
#